data_540bd332d095a9fd7116b0fa5471038f
#
_entry.id   540bd332d095a9fd7116b0fa5471038f
#
_cell.length_a   1.000
_cell.length_b   1.000
_cell.length_c   1.000
_cell.angle_alpha   90.00
_cell.angle_beta   90.00
_cell.angle_gamma   90.00
#
_symmetry.space_group_name_H-M   'P 1'
#
loop_
_entity.id
_entity.type
_entity.pdbx_description
1 polymer ?
#
loop_
_entity_poly.entity_id
_entity_poly.type
_entity_poly.pdbx_seq_one_letter_code
_entity_poly.pdbx_strand_id
1 'polypeptide(L)'
;MGDVALTMACGPYDRFEALRYGAVSPQDIALEYRAVSPPHDIFARMVDGEFDISEMSIILFLTRRIKGTFPFVAIPVFPSRVFRHGNIFLNRRAGIAAPKDLEGRRVGVQEYRQSAALWIRGMLRDDHGVDTDLIHWVEGGVNELRGPQPKVEERPDRELTFSHIGAETMLSTELAEGRIDALIGAQQPFLLNECDDIVRMFPDYRAAERDYFERTGIFPIMHTMVIREALHDENPWIAANLYRACEESKARAIGEMRFSGAMRYMTPWLQDDVEEMDRVFGGDPWPYGLEANRHQLETLTRYLVEEGFIAEPVSIDDLFVAVEGV
;
A
#
# COMPACT_ATOMS: atom_id res chain seq x y z
N MET A 1 1.71 -37.30 -3.17
CA MET A 1 1.66 -36.72 -1.84
C MET A 1 0.28 -36.11 -1.68
N GLY A 2 -0.32 -36.11 -0.50
CA GLY A 2 -1.58 -35.37 -0.30
C GLY A 2 -1.31 -33.87 -0.23
N ASP A 3 -2.34 -33.06 -0.52
CA ASP A 3 -2.24 -31.61 -0.46
C ASP A 3 -1.84 -31.14 0.94
N VAL A 4 -0.99 -30.13 1.01
CA VAL A 4 -0.62 -29.46 2.27
C VAL A 4 -1.71 -28.44 2.60
N ALA A 5 -2.33 -28.58 3.77
CA ALA A 5 -3.37 -27.64 4.22
C ALA A 5 -2.73 -26.36 4.76
N LEU A 6 -3.07 -25.21 4.15
CA LEU A 6 -2.53 -23.89 4.51
C LEU A 6 -3.64 -22.85 4.63
N THR A 7 -3.45 -21.94 5.57
CA THR A 7 -4.31 -20.76 5.76
C THR A 7 -3.70 -19.55 5.10
N MET A 8 -4.49 -18.80 4.31
CA MET A 8 -4.08 -17.55 3.69
C MET A 8 -5.05 -16.42 4.03
N ALA A 9 -4.56 -15.32 4.59
CA ALA A 9 -5.34 -14.12 4.84
C ALA A 9 -4.99 -13.01 3.85
N CYS A 10 -6.00 -12.47 3.17
CA CYS A 10 -5.85 -11.37 2.23
C CYS A 10 -7.14 -10.54 2.14
N GLY A 11 -7.06 -9.32 1.65
CA GLY A 11 -8.24 -8.52 1.37
C GLY A 11 -9.19 -9.18 0.36
N PRO A 12 -10.47 -8.78 0.33
CA PRO A 12 -11.47 -9.33 -0.59
C PRO A 12 -11.35 -8.70 -2.00
N TYR A 13 -10.17 -8.76 -2.59
CA TYR A 13 -9.90 -8.18 -3.90
C TYR A 13 -10.39 -9.07 -5.05
N ASP A 14 -10.79 -8.45 -6.16
CA ASP A 14 -11.20 -9.12 -7.40
C ASP A 14 -10.12 -10.07 -7.94
N ARG A 15 -8.86 -9.62 -7.95
CA ARG A 15 -7.68 -10.38 -8.41
C ARG A 15 -7.34 -11.62 -7.57
N PHE A 16 -7.97 -11.79 -6.41
CA PHE A 16 -7.87 -12.99 -5.56
C PHE A 16 -9.20 -13.74 -5.44
N GLU A 17 -10.24 -13.30 -6.12
CA GLU A 17 -11.57 -13.87 -5.98
C GLU A 17 -11.64 -15.32 -6.44
N ALA A 18 -10.97 -15.67 -7.55
CA ALA A 18 -10.92 -17.04 -8.03
C ALA A 18 -10.23 -18.00 -7.06
N LEU A 19 -9.19 -17.53 -6.33
CA LEU A 19 -8.60 -18.28 -5.22
C LEU A 19 -9.55 -18.40 -4.03
N ARG A 20 -10.22 -17.31 -3.68
CA ARG A 20 -11.15 -17.24 -2.54
C ARG A 20 -12.29 -18.23 -2.66
N TYR A 21 -12.83 -18.42 -3.87
CA TYR A 21 -13.97 -19.31 -4.12
C TYR A 21 -13.56 -20.67 -4.69
N GLY A 22 -12.27 -20.98 -4.76
CA GLY A 22 -11.74 -22.27 -5.21
C GLY A 22 -11.89 -22.51 -6.72
N ALA A 23 -12.14 -21.47 -7.52
CA ALA A 23 -12.13 -21.55 -8.98
C ALA A 23 -10.69 -21.66 -9.54
N VAL A 24 -9.70 -21.22 -8.76
CA VAL A 24 -8.28 -21.49 -8.92
C VAL A 24 -7.78 -22.07 -7.62
N SER A 25 -6.94 -23.09 -7.69
CA SER A 25 -6.30 -23.71 -6.53
C SER A 25 -4.81 -23.84 -6.79
N PRO A 26 -3.94 -23.43 -5.87
CA PRO A 26 -2.51 -23.67 -6.03
C PRO A 26 -2.22 -25.17 -5.98
N GLN A 27 -1.32 -25.62 -6.86
CA GLN A 27 -0.99 -27.04 -6.97
C GLN A 27 -0.43 -27.60 -5.65
N ASP A 28 -0.88 -28.81 -5.26
CA ASP A 28 -0.48 -29.54 -4.05
C ASP A 28 -0.74 -28.79 -2.72
N ILE A 29 -1.63 -27.77 -2.74
CA ILE A 29 -2.01 -26.97 -1.58
C ILE A 29 -3.54 -26.98 -1.43
N ALA A 30 -4.03 -27.45 -0.29
CA ALA A 30 -5.40 -27.26 0.16
C ALA A 30 -5.51 -25.89 0.86
N LEU A 31 -5.86 -24.85 0.11
CA LEU A 31 -5.84 -23.46 0.58
C LEU A 31 -7.14 -23.07 1.27
N GLU A 32 -7.07 -22.70 2.54
CA GLU A 32 -8.15 -22.02 3.24
C GLU A 32 -7.96 -20.50 3.12
N TYR A 33 -8.73 -19.84 2.24
CA TYR A 33 -8.69 -18.40 2.06
C TYR A 33 -9.57 -17.67 3.09
N ARG A 34 -9.00 -16.76 3.84
CA ARG A 34 -9.69 -15.89 4.81
C ARG A 34 -9.66 -14.43 4.33
N ALA A 35 -10.82 -13.97 3.84
CA ALA A 35 -11.00 -12.59 3.45
C ALA A 35 -11.15 -11.70 4.69
N VAL A 36 -10.28 -10.70 4.84
CA VAL A 36 -10.29 -9.74 5.95
C VAL A 36 -10.40 -8.33 5.41
N SER A 37 -11.31 -7.54 5.96
CA SER A 37 -11.50 -6.14 5.61
C SER A 37 -11.73 -5.32 6.89
N PRO A 38 -10.98 -4.25 7.11
CA PRO A 38 -9.91 -3.74 6.25
C PRO A 38 -8.63 -4.61 6.31
N PRO A 39 -7.82 -4.63 5.22
CA PRO A 39 -6.65 -5.52 5.14
C PRO A 39 -5.58 -5.29 6.20
N HIS A 40 -5.46 -4.08 6.77
CA HIS A 40 -4.47 -3.80 7.80
C HIS A 40 -4.69 -4.60 9.12
N ASP A 41 -5.90 -5.13 9.35
CA ASP A 41 -6.18 -6.00 10.49
C ASP A 41 -5.47 -7.36 10.38
N ILE A 42 -4.98 -7.73 9.18
CA ILE A 42 -4.24 -8.96 8.95
C ILE A 42 -2.85 -8.90 9.58
N PHE A 43 -2.19 -7.73 9.53
CA PHE A 43 -0.74 -7.64 9.77
C PHE A 43 -0.32 -8.07 11.17
N ALA A 44 -1.02 -7.59 12.21
CA ALA A 44 -0.74 -8.00 13.58
C ALA A 44 -1.04 -9.49 13.79
N ARG A 45 -2.17 -9.98 13.26
CA ARG A 45 -2.60 -11.39 13.37
C ARG A 45 -1.62 -12.35 12.69
N MET A 46 -1.00 -11.93 11.54
CA MET A 46 0.06 -12.71 10.90
C MET A 46 1.30 -12.77 11.77
N VAL A 47 1.72 -11.64 12.36
CA VAL A 47 2.87 -11.62 13.29
C VAL A 47 2.62 -12.49 14.51
N ASP A 48 1.38 -12.56 14.99
CA ASP A 48 0.95 -13.43 16.09
C ASP A 48 0.82 -14.91 15.68
N GLY A 49 1.05 -15.25 14.39
CA GLY A 49 1.10 -16.62 13.90
C GLY A 49 -0.25 -17.23 13.56
N GLU A 50 -1.29 -16.42 13.35
CA GLU A 50 -2.64 -16.93 13.03
C GLU A 50 -2.74 -17.55 11.63
N PHE A 51 -1.88 -17.14 10.70
CA PHE A 51 -1.92 -17.57 9.30
C PHE A 51 -0.57 -18.15 8.85
N ASP A 52 -0.61 -18.98 7.80
CA ASP A 52 0.60 -19.51 7.15
C ASP A 52 1.12 -18.54 6.09
N ILE A 53 0.19 -17.87 5.39
CA ILE A 53 0.40 -16.95 4.30
C ILE A 53 -0.46 -15.71 4.53
N SER A 54 0.04 -14.53 4.25
CA SER A 54 -0.82 -13.34 4.30
C SER A 54 -0.34 -12.18 3.45
N GLU A 55 -1.29 -11.29 3.15
CA GLU A 55 -1.01 -9.92 2.76
C GLU A 55 -0.31 -9.17 3.91
N MET A 56 0.68 -8.34 3.58
CA MET A 56 1.48 -7.59 4.54
C MET A 56 1.83 -6.21 3.99
N SER A 57 1.88 -5.18 4.85
CA SER A 57 2.43 -3.88 4.48
C SER A 57 3.84 -4.03 3.94
N ILE A 58 4.10 -3.49 2.74
CA ILE A 58 5.42 -3.60 2.09
C ILE A 58 6.51 -2.93 2.95
N ILE A 59 6.23 -1.80 3.60
CA ILE A 59 7.19 -1.11 4.45
C ILE A 59 7.48 -1.91 5.72
N LEU A 60 6.44 -2.47 6.35
CA LEU A 60 6.61 -3.31 7.53
C LEU A 60 7.47 -4.54 7.21
N PHE A 61 7.22 -5.18 6.06
CA PHE A 61 8.02 -6.30 5.58
C PHE A 61 9.47 -5.86 5.36
N LEU A 62 9.71 -4.85 4.51
CA LEU A 62 11.06 -4.42 4.14
C LEU A 62 11.88 -4.01 5.36
N THR A 63 11.35 -3.13 6.20
CA THR A 63 12.10 -2.60 7.36
C THR A 63 12.47 -3.68 8.36
N ARG A 64 11.58 -4.62 8.65
CA ARG A 64 11.83 -5.71 9.60
C ARG A 64 12.68 -6.82 9.00
N ARG A 65 12.49 -7.14 7.72
CA ARG A 65 13.30 -8.14 7.02
C ARG A 65 14.76 -7.70 6.93
N ILE A 66 15.00 -6.44 6.55
CA ILE A 66 16.35 -5.85 6.50
C ILE A 66 17.02 -5.86 7.88
N LYS A 67 16.26 -5.60 8.95
CA LYS A 67 16.78 -5.68 10.33
C LYS A 67 16.96 -7.11 10.86
N GLY A 68 16.60 -8.14 10.07
CA GLY A 68 16.71 -9.55 10.48
C GLY A 68 15.76 -9.94 11.62
N THR A 69 14.67 -9.20 11.82
CA THR A 69 13.75 -9.40 12.95
C THR A 69 12.37 -9.93 12.53
N PHE A 70 12.24 -10.38 11.27
CA PHE A 70 10.94 -10.76 10.71
C PHE A 70 10.98 -12.19 10.13
N PRO A 71 10.27 -13.16 10.74
CA PRO A 71 10.33 -14.56 10.37
C PRO A 71 9.44 -14.92 9.18
N PHE A 72 9.44 -14.06 8.16
CA PHE A 72 8.64 -14.22 6.95
C PHE A 72 9.50 -13.96 5.72
N VAL A 73 9.23 -14.69 4.65
CA VAL A 73 9.73 -14.43 3.30
C VAL A 73 8.61 -13.84 2.45
N ALA A 74 8.93 -13.04 1.45
CA ALA A 74 7.93 -12.50 0.53
C ALA A 74 8.06 -13.15 -0.86
N ILE A 75 6.91 -13.41 -1.49
CA ILE A 75 6.83 -13.68 -2.92
C ILE A 75 6.47 -12.38 -3.66
N PRO A 76 6.90 -12.19 -4.92
CA PRO A 76 6.68 -10.95 -5.66
C PRO A 76 5.23 -10.85 -6.20
N VAL A 77 4.27 -10.99 -5.30
CA VAL A 77 2.84 -10.78 -5.49
C VAL A 77 2.44 -9.55 -4.68
N PHE A 78 1.83 -8.57 -5.35
CA PHE A 78 1.52 -7.27 -4.76
C PHE A 78 0.00 -7.06 -4.69
N PRO A 79 -0.66 -7.49 -3.61
CA PRO A 79 -2.11 -7.44 -3.48
C PRO A 79 -2.69 -6.05 -3.58
N SER A 80 -1.99 -5.04 -3.12
CA SER A 80 -2.49 -3.66 -3.06
C SER A 80 -1.51 -2.67 -3.69
N ARG A 81 -2.05 -1.89 -4.64
CA ARG A 81 -1.40 -0.72 -5.25
C ARG A 81 -2.39 0.42 -5.25
N VAL A 82 -1.95 1.62 -5.00
CA VAL A 82 -2.83 2.81 -5.01
C VAL A 82 -2.01 4.05 -5.31
N PHE A 83 -2.40 4.82 -6.32
CA PHE A 83 -1.94 6.19 -6.48
C PHE A 83 -2.33 7.04 -5.27
N ARG A 84 -1.58 8.09 -4.99
CA ARG A 84 -1.75 8.84 -3.74
C ARG A 84 -1.91 10.35 -3.90
N HIS A 85 -1.93 10.87 -5.11
CA HIS A 85 -2.18 12.31 -5.33
C HIS A 85 -3.57 12.70 -4.80
N GLY A 86 -4.57 11.84 -5.02
CA GLY A 86 -5.91 12.03 -4.49
C GLY A 86 -6.03 11.93 -2.96
N ASN A 87 -4.95 11.54 -2.26
CA ASN A 87 -4.93 11.33 -0.81
C ASN A 87 -4.13 12.40 -0.04
N ILE A 88 -4.03 13.60 -0.60
CA ILE A 88 -3.47 14.78 0.07
C ILE A 88 -4.59 15.81 0.21
N PHE A 89 -5.01 16.06 1.43
CA PHE A 89 -6.13 16.93 1.78
C PHE A 89 -5.63 18.16 2.52
N LEU A 90 -6.24 19.30 2.26
CA LEU A 90 -5.87 20.59 2.82
C LEU A 90 -7.06 21.20 3.56
N ASN A 91 -6.78 21.95 4.61
CA ASN A 91 -7.73 22.97 5.06
C ASN A 91 -7.57 24.20 4.17
N ARG A 92 -8.62 24.59 3.45
CA ARG A 92 -8.63 25.74 2.53
C ARG A 92 -8.13 27.03 3.19
N ARG A 93 -8.41 27.21 4.48
CA ARG A 93 -8.02 28.41 5.25
C ARG A 93 -6.52 28.45 5.57
N ALA A 94 -5.81 27.33 5.40
CA ALA A 94 -4.36 27.28 5.61
C ALA A 94 -3.56 28.04 4.52
N GLY A 95 -4.21 28.41 3.40
CA GLY A 95 -3.58 29.20 2.34
C GLY A 95 -2.47 28.46 1.58
N ILE A 96 -2.52 27.12 1.54
CA ILE A 96 -1.59 26.26 0.80
C ILE A 96 -2.04 26.27 -0.66
N ALA A 97 -1.22 26.80 -1.56
CA ALA A 97 -1.50 26.90 -3.00
C ALA A 97 -0.71 25.87 -3.83
N ALA A 98 0.46 25.44 -3.33
CA ALA A 98 1.34 24.48 -4.00
C ALA A 98 1.90 23.47 -2.98
N PRO A 99 2.37 22.28 -3.42
CA PRO A 99 2.97 21.28 -2.52
C PRO A 99 4.12 21.83 -1.65
N LYS A 100 4.92 22.73 -2.17
CA LYS A 100 6.02 23.38 -1.44
C LYS A 100 5.55 24.16 -0.20
N ASP A 101 4.32 24.64 -0.18
CA ASP A 101 3.74 25.37 0.94
C ASP A 101 3.43 24.48 2.16
N LEU A 102 3.62 23.17 2.04
CA LEU A 102 3.53 22.22 3.18
C LEU A 102 4.70 22.36 4.16
N GLU A 103 5.83 22.95 3.74
CA GLU A 103 6.97 23.19 4.63
C GLU A 103 6.57 24.15 5.76
N GLY A 104 6.95 23.77 6.99
CA GLY A 104 6.58 24.50 8.20
C GLY A 104 5.14 24.31 8.66
N ARG A 105 4.33 23.48 7.95
CA ARG A 105 2.92 23.24 8.29
C ARG A 105 2.74 22.04 9.20
N ARG A 106 1.58 21.97 9.86
CA ARG A 106 1.11 20.82 10.63
C ARG A 106 0.38 19.86 9.69
N VAL A 107 0.99 18.72 9.41
CA VAL A 107 0.43 17.74 8.49
C VAL A 107 0.04 16.47 9.26
N GLY A 108 -1.24 16.16 9.23
CA GLY A 108 -1.80 14.95 9.83
C GLY A 108 -1.38 13.69 9.05
N VAL A 109 -1.09 12.63 9.78
CA VAL A 109 -0.82 11.30 9.23
C VAL A 109 -1.23 10.25 10.26
N GLN A 110 -1.85 9.14 9.80
CA GLN A 110 -2.27 8.09 10.73
C GLN A 110 -1.06 7.46 11.46
N GLU A 111 -0.05 7.10 10.68
CA GLU A 111 1.27 6.64 11.14
C GLU A 111 2.31 7.09 10.13
N TYR A 112 3.40 7.68 10.60
CA TYR A 112 4.47 8.18 9.73
C TYR A 112 5.08 7.07 8.85
N ARG A 113 5.24 5.85 9.39
CA ARG A 113 5.76 4.67 8.69
C ARG A 113 4.80 4.01 7.69
N GLN A 114 3.55 4.47 7.59
CA GLN A 114 2.56 3.87 6.69
C GLN A 114 3.04 3.91 5.23
N SER A 115 2.85 2.80 4.47
CA SER A 115 3.30 2.72 3.06
C SER A 115 2.75 3.87 2.22
N ALA A 116 1.48 4.24 2.42
CA ALA A 116 0.87 5.38 1.73
C ALA A 116 1.58 6.70 2.05
N ALA A 117 1.93 6.93 3.32
CA ALA A 117 2.59 8.15 3.76
C ALA A 117 4.03 8.25 3.23
N LEU A 118 4.78 7.13 3.22
CA LEU A 118 6.12 7.08 2.64
C LEU A 118 6.09 7.42 1.13
N TRP A 119 5.18 6.80 0.37
CA TRP A 119 5.04 7.10 -1.05
C TRP A 119 4.67 8.56 -1.31
N ILE A 120 3.75 9.14 -0.52
CA ILE A 120 3.38 10.55 -0.64
C ILE A 120 4.58 11.45 -0.37
N ARG A 121 5.34 11.20 0.70
CA ARG A 121 6.53 12.01 1.03
C ARG A 121 7.61 11.92 -0.05
N GLY A 122 7.88 10.70 -0.56
CA GLY A 122 8.82 10.50 -1.66
C GLY A 122 8.39 11.26 -2.91
N MET A 123 7.14 11.15 -3.32
CA MET A 123 6.56 11.88 -4.45
C MET A 123 6.64 13.41 -4.24
N LEU A 124 6.28 13.91 -3.05
CA LEU A 124 6.36 15.35 -2.74
C LEU A 124 7.81 15.87 -2.84
N ARG A 125 8.78 15.06 -2.44
CA ARG A 125 10.20 15.39 -2.54
C ARG A 125 10.67 15.37 -3.99
N ASP A 126 10.44 14.28 -4.70
CA ASP A 126 10.97 14.05 -6.04
C ASP A 126 10.33 14.97 -7.09
N ASP A 127 8.99 15.10 -7.07
CA ASP A 127 8.26 15.85 -8.10
C ASP A 127 8.08 17.34 -7.75
N HIS A 128 8.06 17.68 -6.46
CA HIS A 128 7.71 19.03 -6.02
C HIS A 128 8.79 19.70 -5.16
N GLY A 129 9.91 19.01 -4.90
CA GLY A 129 11.04 19.56 -4.13
C GLY A 129 10.68 19.91 -2.69
N VAL A 130 9.65 19.28 -2.11
CA VAL A 130 9.25 19.55 -0.72
C VAL A 130 10.29 18.97 0.24
N ASP A 131 10.80 19.79 1.13
CA ASP A 131 11.59 19.32 2.26
C ASP A 131 10.66 18.84 3.38
N THR A 132 10.45 17.52 3.41
CA THR A 132 9.55 16.89 4.37
C THR A 132 10.02 16.92 5.81
N ASP A 133 11.30 17.29 6.06
CA ASP A 133 11.86 17.44 7.41
C ASP A 133 11.39 18.74 8.07
N LEU A 134 11.01 19.72 7.27
CA LEU A 134 10.46 20.99 7.75
C LEU A 134 8.97 20.88 8.17
N ILE A 135 8.33 19.74 7.92
CA ILE A 135 6.92 19.52 8.26
C ILE A 135 6.79 19.09 9.74
N HIS A 136 5.81 19.67 10.43
CA HIS A 136 5.39 19.19 11.74
C HIS A 136 4.37 18.07 11.57
N TRP A 137 4.79 16.84 11.79
CA TRP A 137 3.94 15.65 11.65
C TRP A 137 3.02 15.46 12.87
N VAL A 138 1.73 15.30 12.60
CA VAL A 138 0.70 15.13 13.63
C VAL A 138 0.06 13.76 13.47
N GLU A 139 0.33 12.83 14.39
CA GLU A 139 -0.21 11.48 14.33
C GLU A 139 -1.55 11.33 15.05
N GLY A 140 -2.40 10.41 14.56
CA GLY A 140 -3.69 10.09 15.16
C GLY A 140 -4.58 9.27 14.24
N GLY A 141 -5.72 8.82 14.74
CA GLY A 141 -6.72 8.17 13.90
C GLY A 141 -7.33 9.15 12.88
N VAL A 142 -7.51 8.72 11.63
CA VAL A 142 -8.08 9.59 10.58
C VAL A 142 -9.57 9.79 10.84
N ASN A 143 -10.32 8.69 10.92
CA ASN A 143 -11.77 8.66 11.06
C ASN A 143 -12.22 7.88 12.30
N GLU A 144 -11.32 7.60 13.20
CA GLU A 144 -11.54 6.86 14.44
C GLU A 144 -10.75 7.48 15.58
N LEU A 145 -11.25 7.34 16.80
CA LEU A 145 -10.51 7.72 18.00
C LEU A 145 -9.36 6.73 18.22
N ARG A 146 -8.13 7.23 18.22
CA ARG A 146 -6.94 6.40 18.35
C ARG A 146 -5.91 7.09 19.23
N GLY A 147 -5.69 6.55 20.41
CA GLY A 147 -4.65 7.03 21.32
C GLY A 147 -3.23 6.82 20.76
N PRO A 148 -2.24 7.45 21.41
CA PRO A 148 -0.83 7.24 21.08
C PRO A 148 -0.50 5.75 21.15
N GLN A 149 0.14 5.22 20.08
CA GLN A 149 0.58 3.83 20.09
C GLN A 149 1.78 3.70 21.04
N PRO A 150 1.74 2.72 21.96
CA PRO A 150 2.89 2.47 22.83
C PRO A 150 4.05 1.97 21.94
N LYS A 151 5.17 2.69 22.00
CA LYS A 151 6.43 2.39 21.30
C LYS A 151 6.25 2.11 19.82
N VAL A 152 6.33 3.13 19.00
CA VAL A 152 6.62 2.96 17.59
C VAL A 152 8.08 2.53 17.48
N GLU A 153 8.34 1.23 17.46
CA GLU A 153 9.69 0.64 17.36
C GLU A 153 10.42 0.98 16.04
N GLU A 154 9.73 1.66 15.14
CA GLU A 154 10.18 1.92 13.77
C GLU A 154 10.05 3.41 13.42
N ARG A 155 10.58 4.26 14.28
CA ARG A 155 10.81 5.66 13.94
C ARG A 155 12.03 5.76 13.02
N PRO A 156 12.04 6.70 12.06
CA PRO A 156 13.23 6.99 11.28
C PRO A 156 14.34 7.54 12.20
N ASP A 157 15.59 7.20 11.87
CA ASP A 157 16.77 7.74 12.55
C ASP A 157 17.09 9.16 12.01
N ARG A 158 16.18 10.09 12.32
CA ARG A 158 16.23 11.50 11.89
C ARG A 158 15.53 12.40 12.93
N GLU A 159 16.01 13.63 13.03
CA GLU A 159 15.37 14.65 13.85
C GLU A 159 14.17 15.25 13.11
N LEU A 160 12.98 14.78 13.48
CA LEU A 160 11.71 15.24 12.93
C LEU A 160 10.80 15.75 14.05
N THR A 161 9.96 16.72 13.73
CA THR A 161 8.97 17.24 14.69
C THR A 161 7.71 16.42 14.65
N PHE A 162 7.37 15.77 15.77
CA PHE A 162 6.17 14.98 15.93
C PHE A 162 5.29 15.47 17.08
N SER A 163 3.98 15.35 16.89
CA SER A 163 2.97 15.45 17.93
C SER A 163 1.86 14.42 17.70
N HIS A 164 0.98 14.24 18.69
CA HIS A 164 -0.19 13.36 18.57
C HIS A 164 -1.44 14.11 19.03
N ILE A 165 -2.57 13.91 18.30
CA ILE A 165 -3.84 14.60 18.61
C ILE A 165 -4.52 14.13 19.91
N GLY A 166 -4.03 13.03 20.54
CA GLY A 166 -4.70 12.41 21.68
C GLY A 166 -5.75 11.38 21.27
N ALA A 167 -6.48 10.87 22.26
CA ALA A 167 -7.50 9.82 22.06
C ALA A 167 -8.93 10.38 21.92
N GLU A 168 -9.10 11.70 22.09
CA GLU A 168 -10.43 12.34 22.18
C GLU A 168 -10.91 12.97 20.88
N THR A 169 -10.09 12.96 19.83
CA THR A 169 -10.38 13.59 18.55
C THR A 169 -9.83 12.75 17.37
N MET A 170 -10.15 13.15 16.16
CA MET A 170 -9.75 12.50 14.92
C MET A 170 -9.07 13.51 13.98
N LEU A 171 -8.12 13.06 13.17
CA LEU A 171 -7.43 13.91 12.20
C LEU A 171 -8.41 14.58 11.21
N SER A 172 -9.51 13.91 10.85
CA SER A 172 -10.55 14.51 10.01
C SER A 172 -11.19 15.73 10.68
N THR A 173 -11.44 15.69 11.98
CA THR A 173 -11.97 16.81 12.76
C THR A 173 -10.92 17.91 12.92
N GLU A 174 -9.67 17.55 13.22
CA GLU A 174 -8.55 18.50 13.34
C GLU A 174 -8.33 19.27 12.04
N LEU A 175 -8.47 18.58 10.89
CA LEU A 175 -8.37 19.20 9.57
C LEU A 175 -9.54 20.18 9.31
N ALA A 176 -10.78 19.76 9.59
CA ALA A 176 -11.96 20.60 9.39
C ALA A 176 -11.90 21.88 10.22
N GLU A 177 -11.44 21.78 11.47
CA GLU A 177 -11.33 22.92 12.39
C GLU A 177 -10.06 23.76 12.18
N GLY A 178 -9.14 23.33 11.31
CA GLY A 178 -7.89 24.06 11.00
C GLY A 178 -6.83 23.96 12.11
N ARG A 179 -6.91 22.94 12.97
CA ARG A 179 -5.85 22.63 13.94
C ARG A 179 -4.69 21.89 13.31
N ILE A 180 -4.91 21.21 12.17
CA ILE A 180 -3.87 20.81 11.22
C ILE A 180 -4.15 21.46 9.87
N ASP A 181 -3.10 21.70 9.09
CA ASP A 181 -3.16 22.45 7.83
C ASP A 181 -3.42 21.53 6.64
N ALA A 182 -2.94 20.27 6.75
CA ALA A 182 -3.12 19.23 5.74
C ALA A 182 -3.23 17.84 6.40
N LEU A 183 -3.68 16.85 5.63
CA LEU A 183 -3.77 15.44 5.99
C LEU A 183 -3.31 14.58 4.82
N ILE A 184 -2.42 13.62 5.07
CA ILE A 184 -1.96 12.65 4.07
C ILE A 184 -2.14 11.22 4.56
N GLY A 185 -2.26 10.26 3.63
CA GLY A 185 -2.24 8.84 4.00
C GLY A 185 -3.14 7.94 3.17
N ALA A 186 -3.58 6.83 3.77
CA ALA A 186 -4.36 5.81 3.08
C ALA A 186 -5.85 6.11 3.04
N GLN A 187 -6.38 6.82 4.02
CA GLN A 187 -7.80 7.08 4.18
C GLN A 187 -8.16 8.52 3.79
N GLN A 188 -9.34 8.68 3.22
CA GLN A 188 -9.94 10.00 3.03
C GLN A 188 -10.61 10.45 4.34
N PRO A 189 -10.55 11.75 4.70
CA PRO A 189 -11.32 12.25 5.81
C PRO A 189 -12.81 12.10 5.52
N PHE A 190 -13.60 11.60 6.49
CA PHE A 190 -15.03 11.38 6.30
C PHE A 190 -15.79 12.70 6.04
N LEU A 191 -15.24 13.81 6.50
CA LEU A 191 -15.81 15.17 6.28
C LEU A 191 -15.50 15.76 4.90
N LEU A 192 -14.79 15.07 4.01
CA LEU A 192 -14.36 15.62 2.70
C LEU A 192 -15.50 16.18 1.87
N ASN A 193 -16.68 15.54 1.89
CA ASN A 193 -17.85 15.99 1.13
C ASN A 193 -18.89 16.72 1.98
N GLU A 194 -18.61 16.95 3.26
CA GLU A 194 -19.51 17.57 4.23
C GLU A 194 -18.99 18.93 4.72
N CYS A 195 -17.68 19.18 4.57
CA CYS A 195 -17.02 20.40 5.00
C CYS A 195 -16.37 21.12 3.82
N ASP A 196 -16.85 22.30 3.46
CA ASP A 196 -16.33 23.10 2.34
C ASP A 196 -14.88 23.56 2.53
N ASP A 197 -14.37 23.52 3.77
CA ASP A 197 -12.99 23.88 4.08
C ASP A 197 -12.00 22.74 3.80
N ILE A 198 -12.46 21.49 3.59
CA ILE A 198 -11.61 20.39 3.22
C ILE A 198 -11.57 20.24 1.70
N VAL A 199 -10.39 20.38 1.12
CA VAL A 199 -10.17 20.25 -0.32
C VAL A 199 -8.99 19.31 -0.62
N ARG A 200 -8.94 18.77 -1.84
CA ARG A 200 -7.75 18.03 -2.31
C ARG A 200 -6.69 19.01 -2.78
N MET A 201 -5.42 18.67 -2.51
CA MET A 201 -4.28 19.40 -3.07
C MET A 201 -4.25 19.31 -4.60
N PHE A 202 -4.59 18.13 -5.14
CA PHE A 202 -4.72 17.89 -6.58
C PHE A 202 -6.22 17.70 -6.91
N PRO A 203 -6.95 18.74 -7.33
CA PRO A 203 -8.38 18.63 -7.63
C PRO A 203 -8.68 17.61 -8.73
N ASP A 204 -7.91 17.62 -9.83
CA ASP A 204 -7.90 16.57 -10.86
C ASP A 204 -6.75 15.58 -10.59
N TYR A 205 -6.91 14.81 -9.51
CA TYR A 205 -5.91 13.82 -9.13
C TYR A 205 -5.77 12.69 -10.15
N ARG A 206 -6.85 12.34 -10.91
CA ARG A 206 -6.77 11.32 -11.97
C ARG A 206 -5.79 11.75 -13.07
N ALA A 207 -5.84 13.00 -13.49
CA ALA A 207 -4.88 13.54 -14.47
C ALA A 207 -3.46 13.58 -13.89
N ALA A 208 -3.29 14.02 -12.63
CA ALA A 208 -1.99 14.06 -11.96
C ALA A 208 -1.38 12.66 -11.80
N GLU A 209 -2.17 11.65 -11.45
CA GLU A 209 -1.75 10.26 -11.28
C GLU A 209 -1.35 9.61 -12.59
N ARG A 210 -2.07 9.92 -13.68
CA ARG A 210 -1.70 9.46 -15.02
C ARG A 210 -0.39 10.09 -15.48
N ASP A 211 -0.23 11.42 -15.38
CA ASP A 211 1.02 12.11 -15.69
C ASP A 211 2.21 11.56 -14.89
N TYR A 212 2.00 11.34 -13.60
CA TYR A 212 3.00 10.71 -12.74
C TYR A 212 3.43 9.33 -13.26
N PHE A 213 2.46 8.47 -13.60
CA PHE A 213 2.77 7.14 -14.12
C PHE A 213 3.46 7.20 -15.49
N GLU A 214 3.00 8.05 -16.40
CA GLU A 214 3.60 8.22 -17.74
C GLU A 214 5.06 8.69 -17.66
N ARG A 215 5.39 9.54 -16.67
CA ARG A 215 6.77 10.03 -16.46
C ARG A 215 7.66 9.05 -15.71
N THR A 216 7.12 8.35 -14.74
CA THR A 216 7.93 7.59 -13.77
C THR A 216 7.80 6.07 -13.94
N GLY A 217 6.75 5.58 -14.57
CA GLY A 217 6.40 4.16 -14.59
C GLY A 217 5.98 3.60 -13.21
N ILE A 218 5.74 4.45 -12.22
CA ILE A 218 5.46 4.02 -10.85
C ILE A 218 3.96 3.99 -10.59
N PHE A 219 3.43 2.81 -10.28
CA PHE A 219 2.13 2.62 -9.64
C PHE A 219 2.37 2.08 -8.22
N PRO A 220 2.26 2.92 -7.18
CA PRO A 220 2.78 2.66 -5.84
C PRO A 220 2.30 1.35 -5.21
N ILE A 221 3.25 0.48 -4.84
CA ILE A 221 2.99 -0.78 -4.12
C ILE A 221 2.74 -0.46 -2.65
N MET A 222 1.59 -0.93 -2.13
CA MET A 222 1.24 -0.79 -0.71
C MET A 222 1.56 -2.05 0.08
N HIS A 223 1.24 -3.22 -0.50
CA HIS A 223 1.34 -4.50 0.20
C HIS A 223 2.02 -5.56 -0.67
N THR A 224 2.62 -6.54 -0.01
CA THR A 224 3.18 -7.75 -0.61
C THR A 224 2.58 -9.00 0.04
N MET A 225 2.75 -10.17 -0.57
CA MET A 225 2.35 -11.46 0.00
C MET A 225 3.54 -12.08 0.73
N VAL A 226 3.33 -12.49 1.99
CA VAL A 226 4.36 -13.14 2.82
C VAL A 226 3.97 -14.55 3.21
N ILE A 227 4.99 -15.40 3.41
CA ILE A 227 4.89 -16.79 3.84
C ILE A 227 5.75 -16.93 5.11
N ARG A 228 5.33 -17.72 6.08
CA ARG A 228 6.21 -18.04 7.23
C ARG A 228 7.53 -18.65 6.75
N GLU A 229 8.66 -18.12 7.18
CA GLU A 229 9.98 -18.54 6.73
C GLU A 229 10.21 -20.04 6.99
N ALA A 230 9.89 -20.54 8.19
CA ALA A 230 10.00 -21.95 8.51
C ALA A 230 9.19 -22.86 7.58
N LEU A 231 7.98 -22.42 7.17
CA LEU A 231 7.16 -23.17 6.21
C LEU A 231 7.81 -23.19 4.83
N HIS A 232 8.38 -22.06 4.40
CA HIS A 232 9.08 -21.95 3.12
C HIS A 232 10.36 -22.81 3.11
N ASP A 233 11.15 -22.80 4.18
CA ASP A 233 12.37 -23.58 4.30
C ASP A 233 12.11 -25.09 4.20
N GLU A 234 11.03 -25.56 4.81
CA GLU A 234 10.61 -26.95 4.73
C GLU A 234 10.00 -27.31 3.36
N ASN A 235 9.34 -26.35 2.70
CA ASN A 235 8.57 -26.57 1.48
C ASN A 235 8.77 -25.43 0.46
N PRO A 236 9.94 -25.26 -0.16
CA PRO A 236 10.25 -24.12 -1.05
C PRO A 236 9.34 -24.01 -2.27
N TRP A 237 8.76 -25.13 -2.72
CA TRP A 237 7.84 -25.20 -3.85
C TRP A 237 6.50 -24.44 -3.64
N ILE A 238 6.11 -24.18 -2.38
CA ILE A 238 4.88 -23.45 -2.03
C ILE A 238 4.90 -22.05 -2.67
N ALA A 239 6.03 -21.37 -2.63
CA ALA A 239 6.19 -20.03 -3.17
C ALA A 239 5.83 -19.98 -4.67
N ALA A 240 6.37 -20.87 -5.48
CA ALA A 240 6.13 -20.92 -6.93
C ALA A 240 4.69 -21.36 -7.26
N ASN A 241 4.13 -22.33 -6.52
CA ASN A 241 2.76 -22.80 -6.75
C ASN A 241 1.73 -21.73 -6.39
N LEU A 242 1.95 -21.01 -5.28
CA LEU A 242 1.11 -19.90 -4.87
C LEU A 242 1.20 -18.73 -5.86
N TYR A 243 2.41 -18.38 -6.32
CA TYR A 243 2.62 -17.33 -7.31
C TYR A 243 1.81 -17.60 -8.59
N ARG A 244 1.93 -18.82 -9.17
CA ARG A 244 1.17 -19.21 -10.37
C ARG A 244 -0.34 -19.10 -10.18
N ALA A 245 -0.83 -19.54 -9.02
CA ALA A 245 -2.25 -19.47 -8.72
C ALA A 245 -2.74 -18.00 -8.55
N CYS A 246 -1.90 -17.13 -7.98
CA CYS A 246 -2.19 -15.68 -7.92
C CYS A 246 -2.22 -15.05 -9.32
N GLU A 247 -1.28 -15.40 -10.21
CA GLU A 247 -1.28 -14.94 -11.60
C GLU A 247 -2.53 -15.41 -12.36
N GLU A 248 -2.92 -16.68 -12.22
CA GLU A 248 -4.13 -17.21 -12.86
C GLU A 248 -5.38 -16.51 -12.34
N SER A 249 -5.49 -16.30 -11.02
CA SER A 249 -6.63 -15.61 -10.41
C SER A 249 -6.75 -14.16 -10.90
N LYS A 250 -5.63 -13.44 -10.99
CA LYS A 250 -5.55 -12.07 -11.53
C LYS A 250 -5.95 -12.04 -13.02
N ALA A 251 -5.43 -12.95 -13.83
CA ALA A 251 -5.74 -13.00 -15.27
C ALA A 251 -7.25 -13.22 -15.51
N ARG A 252 -7.90 -14.05 -14.68
CA ARG A 252 -9.36 -14.24 -14.74
C ARG A 252 -10.10 -12.96 -14.40
N ALA A 253 -9.70 -12.26 -13.33
CA ALA A 253 -10.33 -10.99 -12.92
C ALA A 253 -10.23 -9.91 -14.02
N ILE A 254 -9.07 -9.78 -14.66
CA ILE A 254 -8.87 -8.87 -15.80
C ILE A 254 -9.78 -9.28 -16.97
N GLY A 255 -9.87 -10.56 -17.29
CA GLY A 255 -10.75 -11.06 -18.35
C GLY A 255 -12.23 -10.77 -18.09
N GLU A 256 -12.68 -10.95 -16.85
CA GLU A 256 -14.06 -10.66 -16.42
C GLU A 256 -14.35 -9.15 -16.43
N MET A 257 -13.39 -8.31 -16.05
CA MET A 257 -13.54 -6.85 -16.08
C MET A 257 -13.69 -6.32 -17.52
N ARG A 258 -13.02 -6.97 -18.49
CA ARG A 258 -13.12 -6.64 -19.92
C ARG A 258 -14.38 -7.16 -20.63
N PHE A 259 -15.12 -8.04 -19.98
CA PHE A 259 -16.33 -8.60 -20.60
C PHE A 259 -17.45 -7.57 -20.68
N SER A 260 -17.70 -7.04 -21.88
CA SER A 260 -18.67 -5.97 -22.13
C SER A 260 -20.13 -6.44 -22.20
N GLY A 261 -20.38 -7.76 -22.29
CA GLY A 261 -21.73 -8.31 -22.42
C GLY A 261 -22.59 -8.17 -21.15
N ALA A 262 -21.93 -8.10 -19.98
CA ALA A 262 -22.58 -7.81 -18.71
C ALA A 262 -21.54 -7.19 -17.76
N MET A 263 -21.77 -5.97 -17.30
CA MET A 263 -20.84 -5.32 -16.38
C MET A 263 -20.84 -6.00 -15.01
N ARG A 264 -19.68 -6.44 -14.57
CA ARG A 264 -19.49 -7.07 -13.26
C ARG A 264 -19.61 -6.08 -12.10
N TYR A 265 -19.11 -4.86 -12.29
CA TYR A 265 -19.11 -3.83 -11.28
C TYR A 265 -20.17 -2.77 -11.56
N MET A 266 -20.79 -2.24 -10.50
CA MET A 266 -21.83 -1.20 -10.60
C MET A 266 -21.22 0.19 -10.87
N THR A 267 -20.34 0.29 -11.87
CA THR A 267 -19.80 1.56 -12.35
C THR A 267 -20.22 1.75 -13.81
N PRO A 268 -21.00 2.79 -14.12
CA PRO A 268 -21.57 2.98 -15.48
C PRO A 268 -20.50 3.20 -16.55
N TRP A 269 -19.34 3.68 -16.18
CA TRP A 269 -18.22 3.99 -17.10
C TRP A 269 -17.10 2.97 -17.07
N LEU A 270 -17.36 1.74 -16.62
CA LEU A 270 -16.35 0.68 -16.52
C LEU A 270 -15.61 0.46 -17.85
N GLN A 271 -16.28 0.50 -18.98
CA GLN A 271 -15.66 0.28 -20.28
C GLN A 271 -14.63 1.37 -20.61
N ASP A 272 -14.98 2.63 -20.35
CA ASP A 272 -14.09 3.78 -20.55
C ASP A 272 -12.86 3.68 -19.62
N ASP A 273 -13.08 3.28 -18.36
CA ASP A 273 -11.98 3.03 -17.40
C ASP A 273 -11.08 1.86 -17.84
N VAL A 274 -11.64 0.80 -18.42
CA VAL A 274 -10.87 -0.35 -18.97
C VAL A 274 -10.06 0.07 -20.19
N GLU A 275 -10.64 0.84 -21.10
CA GLU A 275 -9.94 1.36 -22.28
C GLU A 275 -8.81 2.32 -21.90
N GLU A 276 -9.01 3.17 -20.88
CA GLU A 276 -7.95 4.02 -20.35
C GLU A 276 -6.85 3.18 -19.69
N MET A 277 -7.22 2.19 -18.88
CA MET A 277 -6.27 1.26 -18.26
C MET A 277 -5.40 0.55 -19.30
N ASP A 278 -6.00 0.02 -20.37
CA ASP A 278 -5.28 -0.65 -21.46
C ASP A 278 -4.30 0.30 -22.16
N ARG A 279 -4.72 1.56 -22.38
CA ARG A 279 -3.87 2.57 -23.01
C ARG A 279 -2.70 2.99 -22.14
N VAL A 280 -2.92 3.18 -20.82
CA VAL A 280 -1.92 3.69 -19.88
C VAL A 280 -0.97 2.58 -19.42
N PHE A 281 -1.48 1.39 -19.13
CA PHE A 281 -0.71 0.29 -18.52
C PHE A 281 -0.35 -0.83 -19.50
N GLY A 282 -0.76 -0.74 -20.76
CA GLY A 282 -0.48 -1.78 -21.74
C GLY A 282 -1.23 -3.09 -21.50
N GLY A 283 -2.34 -3.05 -20.72
CA GLY A 283 -3.26 -4.16 -20.53
C GLY A 283 -3.21 -4.85 -19.16
N ASP A 284 -2.09 -4.85 -18.45
CA ASP A 284 -2.00 -5.33 -17.06
C ASP A 284 -1.56 -4.19 -16.12
N PRO A 285 -2.49 -3.57 -15.38
CA PRO A 285 -2.15 -2.52 -14.42
C PRO A 285 -1.55 -3.09 -13.12
N TRP A 286 -1.56 -4.42 -12.95
CA TRP A 286 -1.16 -5.09 -11.71
C TRP A 286 -0.10 -6.17 -11.92
N PRO A 287 1.05 -5.87 -12.58
CA PRO A 287 2.06 -6.88 -12.85
C PRO A 287 2.60 -7.44 -11.52
N TYR A 288 2.69 -8.79 -11.44
CA TYR A 288 3.44 -9.50 -10.42
C TYR A 288 4.85 -9.77 -10.93
N GLY A 289 5.68 -10.42 -10.12
CA GLY A 289 7.07 -10.70 -10.45
C GLY A 289 8.04 -9.57 -10.08
N LEU A 290 9.29 -9.96 -9.82
CA LEU A 290 10.31 -9.04 -9.35
C LEU A 290 10.76 -8.09 -10.46
N GLU A 291 11.06 -8.60 -11.65
CA GLU A 291 11.58 -7.79 -12.76
C GLU A 291 10.60 -6.69 -13.22
N ALA A 292 9.32 -7.03 -13.35
CA ALA A 292 8.29 -6.06 -13.72
C ALA A 292 8.08 -4.94 -12.68
N ASN A 293 8.58 -5.16 -11.46
CA ASN A 293 8.42 -4.24 -10.33
C ASN A 293 9.74 -3.69 -9.80
N ARG A 294 10.86 -4.05 -10.42
CA ARG A 294 12.21 -3.70 -9.94
C ARG A 294 12.36 -2.21 -9.69
N HIS A 295 12.04 -1.38 -10.67
CA HIS A 295 12.13 0.07 -10.57
C HIS A 295 11.33 0.65 -9.39
N GLN A 296 10.12 0.15 -9.16
CA GLN A 296 9.26 0.62 -8.07
C GLN A 296 9.79 0.18 -6.70
N LEU A 297 10.31 -1.05 -6.60
CA LEU A 297 10.89 -1.57 -5.35
C LEU A 297 12.21 -0.88 -5.02
N GLU A 298 13.06 -0.62 -6.00
CA GLU A 298 14.30 0.16 -5.82
C GLU A 298 14.00 1.60 -5.42
N THR A 299 12.98 2.23 -6.01
CA THR A 299 12.51 3.56 -5.58
C THR A 299 12.04 3.53 -4.13
N LEU A 300 11.30 2.49 -3.74
CA LEU A 300 10.81 2.35 -2.38
C LEU A 300 11.95 2.14 -1.37
N THR A 301 12.94 1.32 -1.69
CA THR A 301 14.12 1.14 -0.82
C THR A 301 14.96 2.42 -0.74
N ARG A 302 15.09 3.19 -1.83
CA ARG A 302 15.70 4.52 -1.80
C ARG A 302 14.95 5.45 -0.84
N TYR A 303 13.62 5.50 -0.89
CA TYR A 303 12.83 6.30 0.05
C TYR A 303 13.03 5.87 1.50
N LEU A 304 13.16 4.56 1.75
CA LEU A 304 13.44 4.07 3.10
C LEU A 304 14.80 4.56 3.64
N VAL A 305 15.83 4.63 2.78
CA VAL A 305 17.14 5.19 3.15
C VAL A 305 17.03 6.70 3.38
N GLU A 306 16.46 7.44 2.44
CA GLU A 306 16.30 8.89 2.49
C GLU A 306 15.48 9.35 3.70
N GLU A 307 14.51 8.53 4.11
CA GLU A 307 13.67 8.76 5.29
C GLU A 307 14.31 8.26 6.60
N GLY A 308 15.47 7.59 6.54
CA GLY A 308 16.17 7.08 7.73
C GLY A 308 15.53 5.84 8.38
N PHE A 309 14.72 5.07 7.65
CA PHE A 309 14.18 3.80 8.15
C PHE A 309 15.19 2.65 8.05
N ILE A 310 16.08 2.72 7.06
CA ILE A 310 17.20 1.80 6.87
C ILE A 310 18.48 2.61 6.61
N ALA A 311 19.64 2.07 7.00
CA ALA A 311 20.90 2.79 6.95
C ALA A 311 21.49 2.87 5.54
N GLU A 312 21.30 1.84 4.71
CA GLU A 312 21.89 1.72 3.38
C GLU A 312 20.97 0.97 2.42
N PRO A 313 21.14 1.16 1.10
CA PRO A 313 20.38 0.41 0.10
C PRO A 313 20.61 -1.09 0.21
N VAL A 314 19.57 -1.88 0.00
CA VAL A 314 19.60 -3.34 -0.01
C VAL A 314 19.14 -3.84 -1.37
N SER A 315 19.76 -4.91 -1.87
CA SER A 315 19.32 -5.55 -3.10
C SER A 315 17.91 -6.12 -2.92
N ILE A 316 17.02 -5.79 -3.84
CA ILE A 316 15.66 -6.34 -3.81
C ILE A 316 15.63 -7.85 -4.08
N ASP A 317 16.65 -8.40 -4.75
CA ASP A 317 16.79 -9.83 -4.99
C ASP A 317 17.00 -10.63 -3.69
N ASP A 318 17.56 -9.99 -2.65
CA ASP A 318 17.78 -10.58 -1.33
C ASP A 318 16.50 -10.54 -0.44
N LEU A 319 15.49 -9.78 -0.84
CA LEU A 319 14.27 -9.54 -0.06
C LEU A 319 13.11 -10.44 -0.44
N PHE A 320 13.10 -10.94 -1.67
CA PHE A 320 12.03 -11.78 -2.20
C PHE A 320 12.55 -13.17 -2.57
N VAL A 321 11.71 -14.18 -2.35
CA VAL A 321 12.06 -15.53 -2.80
C VAL A 321 11.92 -15.63 -4.31
N ALA A 322 12.86 -16.33 -4.94
CA ALA A 322 12.80 -16.61 -6.36
C ALA A 322 11.61 -17.55 -6.65
N VAL A 323 10.81 -17.15 -7.65
CA VAL A 323 9.67 -17.95 -8.14
C VAL A 323 9.95 -18.44 -9.56
N GLU A 324 11.15 -18.97 -9.79
CA GLU A 324 11.65 -19.35 -11.09
C GLU A 324 10.80 -20.41 -11.79
N GLY A 325 10.72 -20.30 -13.14
CA GLY A 325 9.98 -21.22 -14.00
C GLY A 325 8.50 -20.87 -14.18
N VAL A 326 8.14 -19.64 -13.89
CA VAL A 326 6.78 -19.12 -14.10
C VAL A 326 6.74 -18.20 -15.32
#